data_8a628998e3daf650c5b8190d123d3f1f
#
_entry.id   8a628998e3daf650c5b8190d123d3f1f
#
_cell.length_a   1.000
_cell.length_b   1.000
_cell.length_c   1.000
_cell.angle_alpha   90.00
_cell.angle_beta   90.00
_cell.angle_gamma   90.00
#
_symmetry.space_group_name_H-M   'P 1'
#
loop_
_entity.id
_entity.type
_entity.pdbx_description
1 polymer ?
#
loop_
_entity_poly.entity_id
_entity_poly.type
_entity_poly.pdbx_seq_one_letter_code
_entity_poly.pdbx_strand_id
1 'polypeptide(L)'
;MHKLASYGRWSAARPVECRLYDNAQAVEISLAENSGREAMHPADEAEAFLARVEAGQSVAQIAVRFGVAPLTVERRLKLARLAPRFLAMYREGSIASDMLHALALTDNHKAQEAVWDGLPTYRRDAWTIRRLLTEGAATAESQLARFVGVETYEARGGKVRRDLFANDDSGRSGIYLEAPGLLRQLATEKLQAAAEE
;
A
#
# COMPACT_ATOMS: atom_id res chain seq x y z
N MET A 1 -2.13 27.06 -18.65
CA MET A 1 -3.04 27.90 -19.47
C MET A 1 -3.27 27.34 -20.86
N HIS A 2 -2.23 26.92 -21.59
CA HIS A 2 -2.35 26.34 -22.95
C HIS A 2 -3.34 25.14 -23.03
N LYS A 3 -3.39 24.28 -22.00
CA LYS A 3 -4.30 23.12 -21.97
C LYS A 3 -5.79 23.49 -21.83
N LEU A 4 -6.14 24.56 -21.13
CA LEU A 4 -7.53 24.99 -20.98
C LEU A 4 -8.09 25.62 -22.25
N ALA A 5 -7.25 26.30 -23.02
CA ALA A 5 -7.63 26.84 -24.34
C ALA A 5 -7.81 25.70 -25.36
N SER A 6 -7.00 24.64 -25.34
CA SER A 6 -7.11 23.48 -26.24
C SER A 6 -8.37 22.64 -26.04
N TYR A 7 -8.98 22.68 -24.83
CA TYR A 7 -10.25 22.01 -24.54
C TYR A 7 -11.49 22.88 -24.83
N GLY A 8 -11.33 24.05 -25.49
CA GLY A 8 -12.43 24.94 -25.86
C GLY A 8 -13.16 25.62 -24.67
N ARG A 9 -12.68 25.43 -23.46
CA ARG A 9 -13.27 26.00 -22.24
C ARG A 9 -12.92 27.47 -22.01
N TRP A 10 -11.77 27.94 -22.59
CA TRP A 10 -11.29 29.32 -22.47
C TRP A 10 -10.74 29.81 -23.80
N SER A 11 -10.99 31.09 -24.13
CA SER A 11 -10.33 31.73 -25.24
C SER A 11 -8.86 31.95 -24.91
N ALA A 12 -7.96 31.74 -25.88
CA ALA A 12 -6.52 32.03 -25.72
C ALA A 12 -6.22 33.49 -25.40
N ALA A 13 -7.11 34.40 -25.78
CA ALA A 13 -7.02 35.82 -25.54
C ALA A 13 -7.71 36.30 -24.26
N ARG A 14 -8.27 35.40 -23.44
CA ARG A 14 -8.93 35.78 -22.19
C ARG A 14 -7.92 36.34 -21.22
N PRO A 15 -8.07 37.56 -20.72
CA PRO A 15 -7.19 38.11 -19.69
C PRO A 15 -7.36 37.34 -18.40
N VAL A 16 -6.27 36.98 -17.75
CA VAL A 16 -6.22 36.31 -16.47
C VAL A 16 -5.54 37.22 -15.47
N GLU A 17 -6.19 37.56 -14.40
CA GLU A 17 -5.60 38.30 -13.30
C GLU A 17 -4.46 37.49 -12.68
N CYS A 18 -3.26 38.05 -12.67
CA CYS A 18 -2.07 37.43 -12.12
C CYS A 18 -1.45 38.36 -11.08
N ARG A 19 -1.06 37.82 -9.94
CA ARG A 19 -0.22 38.50 -8.95
C ARG A 19 1.19 37.95 -9.04
N LEU A 20 2.18 38.83 -9.18
CA LEU A 20 3.58 38.46 -9.16
C LEU A 20 4.13 38.64 -7.75
N TYR A 21 4.81 37.60 -7.27
CA TYR A 21 5.46 37.60 -5.97
C TYR A 21 6.95 37.30 -6.16
N ASP A 22 7.80 37.78 -5.25
CA ASP A 22 9.18 37.33 -5.19
C ASP A 22 9.32 35.87 -4.78
N ASN A 23 10.51 35.25 -4.94
CA ASN A 23 10.71 33.86 -4.67
C ASN A 23 10.42 33.46 -3.20
N ALA A 24 10.71 34.34 -2.24
CA ALA A 24 10.47 34.07 -0.83
C ALA A 24 8.97 34.08 -0.51
N GLN A 25 8.26 35.10 -0.99
CA GLN A 25 6.81 35.22 -0.86
C GLN A 25 6.06 34.13 -1.63
N ALA A 26 6.56 33.70 -2.79
CA ALA A 26 5.95 32.63 -3.59
C ALA A 26 6.00 31.28 -2.85
N VAL A 27 7.07 30.98 -2.11
CA VAL A 27 7.19 29.78 -1.28
C VAL A 27 6.20 29.82 -0.12
N GLU A 28 6.08 30.96 0.55
CA GLU A 28 5.18 31.14 1.71
C GLU A 28 3.70 31.05 1.31
N ILE A 29 3.33 31.68 0.18
CA ILE A 29 1.98 31.62 -0.38
C ILE A 29 1.64 30.20 -0.88
N SER A 30 2.58 29.53 -1.53
CA SER A 30 2.40 28.13 -1.96
C SER A 30 2.21 27.19 -0.76
N LEU A 31 2.92 27.41 0.35
CA LEU A 31 2.74 26.68 1.59
C LEU A 31 1.36 26.95 2.21
N ALA A 32 0.93 28.21 2.25
CA ALA A 32 -0.38 28.61 2.77
C ALA A 32 -1.53 28.09 1.90
N GLU A 33 -1.39 28.12 0.57
CA GLU A 33 -2.37 27.53 -0.36
C GLU A 33 -2.48 26.02 -0.19
N ASN A 34 -1.35 25.33 -0.07
CA ASN A 34 -1.34 23.88 0.17
C ASN A 34 -1.89 23.52 1.56
N SER A 35 -1.71 24.36 2.59
CA SER A 35 -2.27 24.15 3.92
C SER A 35 -3.79 24.39 3.98
N GLY A 36 -4.33 25.22 3.07
CA GLY A 36 -5.77 25.49 2.95
C GLY A 36 -6.53 24.57 2.01
N ARG A 37 -5.84 23.70 1.27
CA ARG A 37 -6.47 22.65 0.49
C ARG A 37 -6.95 21.54 1.41
N GLU A 38 -8.23 21.24 1.39
CA GLU A 38 -8.71 19.98 1.96
C GLU A 38 -7.85 18.82 1.39
N ALA A 39 -7.21 18.08 2.29
CA ALA A 39 -6.41 16.94 1.88
C ALA A 39 -7.31 15.97 1.09
N MET A 40 -6.86 15.58 -0.10
CA MET A 40 -7.57 14.59 -0.90
C MET A 40 -7.80 13.32 -0.06
N HIS A 41 -8.99 12.74 -0.15
CA HIS A 41 -9.27 11.50 0.58
C HIS A 41 -8.27 10.41 0.18
N PRO A 42 -7.74 9.60 1.12
CA PRO A 42 -6.74 8.58 0.82
C PRO A 42 -7.15 7.56 -0.26
N ALA A 43 -8.45 7.30 -0.41
CA ALA A 43 -8.96 6.45 -1.50
C ALA A 43 -8.80 7.11 -2.87
N ASP A 44 -8.99 8.42 -2.95
CA ASP A 44 -8.87 9.16 -4.22
C ASP A 44 -7.39 9.34 -4.61
N GLU A 45 -6.51 9.54 -3.61
CA GLU A 45 -5.05 9.49 -3.83
C GLU A 45 -4.61 8.12 -4.36
N ALA A 46 -5.16 7.03 -3.80
CA ALA A 46 -4.85 5.68 -4.21
C ALA A 46 -5.19 5.43 -5.68
N GLU A 47 -6.39 5.83 -6.11
CA GLU A 47 -6.83 5.73 -7.50
C GLU A 47 -6.00 6.63 -8.44
N ALA A 48 -5.68 7.86 -8.00
CA ALA A 48 -4.85 8.76 -8.76
C ALA A 48 -3.42 8.22 -8.96
N PHE A 49 -2.83 7.58 -7.95
CA PHE A 49 -1.51 6.96 -8.06
C PHE A 49 -1.54 5.71 -8.93
N LEU A 50 -2.59 4.88 -8.83
CA LEU A 50 -2.76 3.72 -9.70
C LEU A 50 -2.81 4.13 -11.18
N ALA A 51 -3.62 5.12 -11.53
CA ALA A 51 -3.71 5.64 -12.88
C ALA A 51 -2.35 6.16 -13.41
N ARG A 52 -1.48 6.67 -12.54
CA ARG A 52 -0.12 7.09 -12.90
C ARG A 52 0.80 5.92 -13.19
N VAL A 53 0.73 4.86 -12.39
CA VAL A 53 1.49 3.63 -12.62
C VAL A 53 1.05 2.98 -13.93
N GLU A 54 -0.24 2.92 -14.21
CA GLU A 54 -0.79 2.42 -15.47
C GLU A 54 -0.35 3.24 -16.68
N ALA A 55 -0.12 4.56 -16.49
CA ALA A 55 0.49 5.45 -17.49
C ALA A 55 2.02 5.33 -17.58
N GLY A 56 2.64 4.33 -16.92
CA GLY A 56 4.07 4.02 -17.01
C GLY A 56 4.98 4.81 -16.06
N GLN A 57 4.43 5.55 -15.08
CA GLN A 57 5.26 6.25 -14.10
C GLN A 57 5.71 5.29 -12.99
N SER A 58 6.98 5.40 -12.58
CA SER A 58 7.51 4.64 -11.45
C SER A 58 7.06 5.22 -10.10
N VAL A 59 7.07 4.38 -9.05
CA VAL A 59 6.81 4.81 -7.67
C VAL A 59 7.69 6.00 -7.26
N ALA A 60 8.97 5.97 -7.62
CA ALA A 60 9.90 7.06 -7.32
C ALA A 60 9.51 8.38 -8.03
N GLN A 61 9.10 8.32 -9.29
CA GLN A 61 8.63 9.51 -10.03
C GLN A 61 7.36 10.11 -9.43
N ILE A 62 6.42 9.25 -9.00
CA ILE A 62 5.19 9.68 -8.32
C ILE A 62 5.54 10.32 -6.97
N ALA A 63 6.41 9.68 -6.17
CA ALA A 63 6.84 10.18 -4.88
C ALA A 63 7.44 11.59 -4.97
N VAL A 64 8.39 11.80 -5.91
CA VAL A 64 8.98 13.12 -6.17
C VAL A 64 7.94 14.14 -6.62
N ARG A 65 7.04 13.75 -7.53
CA ARG A 65 6.03 14.66 -8.10
C ARG A 65 5.03 15.16 -7.05
N PHE A 66 4.64 14.29 -6.11
CA PHE A 66 3.65 14.60 -5.07
C PHE A 66 4.28 15.02 -3.73
N GLY A 67 5.61 15.02 -3.62
CA GLY A 67 6.32 15.41 -2.40
C GLY A 67 6.10 14.45 -1.23
N VAL A 68 5.89 13.16 -1.51
CA VAL A 68 5.65 12.12 -0.52
C VAL A 68 6.75 11.06 -0.53
N ALA A 69 6.87 10.29 0.55
CA ALA A 69 7.82 9.17 0.57
C ALA A 69 7.38 8.03 -0.38
N PRO A 70 8.32 7.30 -1.03
CA PRO A 70 7.99 6.14 -1.87
C PRO A 70 7.09 5.12 -1.19
N LEU A 71 7.33 4.82 0.09
CA LEU A 71 6.49 3.93 0.89
C LEU A 71 5.03 4.41 1.00
N THR A 72 4.81 5.73 1.02
CA THR A 72 3.44 6.29 1.00
C THR A 72 2.75 5.96 -0.32
N VAL A 73 3.46 6.08 -1.45
CA VAL A 73 2.93 5.70 -2.77
C VAL A 73 2.60 4.21 -2.80
N GLU A 74 3.50 3.35 -2.32
CA GLU A 74 3.28 1.90 -2.27
C GLU A 74 2.05 1.53 -1.41
N ARG A 75 1.90 2.16 -0.24
CA ARG A 75 0.72 1.98 0.62
C ARG A 75 -0.57 2.41 -0.09
N ARG A 76 -0.57 3.54 -0.78
CA ARG A 76 -1.74 3.99 -1.57
C ARG A 76 -2.06 3.02 -2.71
N LEU A 77 -1.05 2.52 -3.43
CA LEU A 77 -1.23 1.52 -4.47
C LEU A 77 -1.82 0.21 -3.93
N LYS A 78 -1.44 -0.20 -2.72
CA LYS A 78 -2.07 -1.35 -2.06
C LYS A 78 -3.55 -1.10 -1.77
N LEU A 79 -3.92 0.10 -1.33
CA LEU A 79 -5.33 0.45 -1.13
C LEU A 79 -6.12 0.46 -2.45
N ALA A 80 -5.51 0.96 -3.54
CA ALA A 80 -6.14 0.99 -4.86
C ALA A 80 -6.46 -0.42 -5.42
N ARG A 81 -5.80 -1.47 -4.90
CA ARG A 81 -6.04 -2.87 -5.29
C ARG A 81 -7.07 -3.59 -4.42
N LEU A 82 -7.74 -2.88 -3.54
CA LEU A 82 -8.88 -3.43 -2.80
C LEU A 82 -10.09 -3.61 -3.71
N ALA A 83 -10.97 -4.54 -3.36
CA ALA A 83 -12.26 -4.64 -4.02
C ALA A 83 -13.00 -3.29 -3.96
N PRO A 84 -13.63 -2.83 -5.05
CA PRO A 84 -14.19 -1.48 -5.16
C PRO A 84 -15.17 -1.12 -4.02
N ARG A 85 -15.90 -2.11 -3.50
CA ARG A 85 -16.83 -1.91 -2.38
C ARG A 85 -16.13 -1.41 -1.11
N PHE A 86 -14.90 -1.85 -0.84
CA PHE A 86 -14.17 -1.41 0.36
C PHE A 86 -13.66 0.02 0.23
N LEU A 87 -13.27 0.45 -0.96
CA LEU A 87 -12.95 1.85 -1.21
C LEU A 87 -14.16 2.76 -1.08
N ALA A 88 -15.34 2.31 -1.54
CA ALA A 88 -16.60 3.03 -1.33
C ALA A 88 -16.92 3.15 0.16
N MET A 89 -16.88 2.04 0.92
CA MET A 89 -17.07 2.03 2.36
C MET A 89 -16.09 2.95 3.10
N TYR A 90 -14.86 3.06 2.61
CA TYR A 90 -13.86 3.94 3.21
C TYR A 90 -14.17 5.41 2.97
N ARG A 91 -14.64 5.78 1.77
CA ARG A 91 -15.11 7.15 1.48
C ARG A 91 -16.32 7.55 2.31
N GLU A 92 -17.20 6.60 2.58
CA GLU A 92 -18.39 6.79 3.41
C GLU A 92 -18.10 6.79 4.92
N GLY A 93 -16.87 6.46 5.32
CA GLY A 93 -16.49 6.30 6.73
C GLY A 93 -17.11 5.07 7.41
N SER A 94 -17.65 4.11 6.65
CA SER A 94 -18.31 2.90 7.15
C SER A 94 -17.34 1.76 7.46
N ILE A 95 -16.06 1.89 7.09
CA ILE A 95 -14.96 0.99 7.45
C ILE A 95 -13.80 1.78 8.04
N ALA A 96 -13.24 1.30 9.16
CA ALA A 96 -12.06 1.92 9.75
C ALA A 96 -10.79 1.60 8.94
N SER A 97 -9.83 2.54 8.95
CA SER A 97 -8.60 2.43 8.15
C SER A 97 -7.75 1.20 8.49
N ASP A 98 -7.71 0.78 9.74
CA ASP A 98 -6.96 -0.40 10.19
C ASP A 98 -7.53 -1.71 9.63
N MET A 99 -8.85 -1.85 9.52
CA MET A 99 -9.52 -2.97 8.86
C MET A 99 -9.26 -2.97 7.36
N LEU A 100 -9.29 -1.78 6.74
CA LEU A 100 -8.96 -1.62 5.32
C LEU A 100 -7.50 -2.03 5.02
N HIS A 101 -6.56 -1.62 5.87
CA HIS A 101 -5.16 -2.01 5.79
C HIS A 101 -4.99 -3.53 5.94
N ALA A 102 -5.76 -4.18 6.82
CA ALA A 102 -5.74 -5.62 6.97
C ALA A 102 -6.25 -6.34 5.71
N LEU A 103 -7.31 -5.85 5.06
CA LEU A 103 -7.80 -6.39 3.79
C LEU A 103 -6.79 -6.22 2.65
N ALA A 104 -5.99 -5.16 2.67
CA ALA A 104 -4.93 -4.89 1.68
C ALA A 104 -3.73 -5.85 1.74
N LEU A 105 -3.71 -6.81 2.68
CA LEU A 105 -2.74 -7.90 2.72
C LEU A 105 -2.78 -8.79 1.47
N THR A 106 -3.90 -8.88 0.80
CA THR A 106 -4.07 -9.65 -0.43
C THR A 106 -4.68 -8.78 -1.53
N ASP A 107 -4.26 -8.99 -2.78
CA ASP A 107 -4.86 -8.35 -3.95
C ASP A 107 -6.03 -9.21 -4.53
N ASN A 108 -6.37 -10.32 -3.86
CA ASN A 108 -7.47 -11.20 -4.28
C ASN A 108 -8.81 -10.70 -3.70
N HIS A 109 -9.60 -10.05 -4.53
CA HIS A 109 -10.91 -9.50 -4.16
C HIS A 109 -11.86 -10.54 -3.57
N LYS A 110 -11.89 -11.77 -4.13
CA LYS A 110 -12.73 -12.85 -3.58
C LYS A 110 -12.34 -13.24 -2.16
N ALA A 111 -11.05 -13.28 -1.88
CA ALA A 111 -10.56 -13.58 -0.52
C ALA A 111 -10.89 -12.43 0.45
N GLN A 112 -10.75 -11.18 0.02
CA GLN A 112 -11.13 -10.00 0.80
C GLN A 112 -12.61 -10.05 1.16
N GLU A 113 -13.46 -10.29 0.17
CA GLU A 113 -14.93 -10.35 0.34
C GLU A 113 -15.36 -11.54 1.19
N ALA A 114 -14.80 -12.73 0.96
CA ALA A 114 -15.11 -13.92 1.73
C ALA A 114 -14.80 -13.76 3.22
N VAL A 115 -13.65 -13.16 3.56
CA VAL A 115 -13.30 -12.88 4.96
C VAL A 115 -14.24 -11.84 5.56
N TRP A 116 -14.54 -10.77 4.84
CA TRP A 116 -15.42 -9.71 5.33
C TRP A 116 -16.84 -10.20 5.56
N ASP A 117 -17.42 -10.93 4.60
CA ASP A 117 -18.80 -11.42 4.65
C ASP A 117 -18.96 -12.59 5.59
N GLY A 118 -17.91 -13.42 5.78
CA GLY A 118 -17.87 -14.50 6.75
C GLY A 118 -17.78 -14.04 8.20
N LEU A 119 -17.42 -12.77 8.46
CA LEU A 119 -17.31 -12.23 9.80
C LEU A 119 -18.58 -11.49 10.24
N PRO A 120 -19.20 -11.85 11.37
CA PRO A 120 -20.25 -11.03 11.97
C PRO A 120 -19.67 -9.66 12.36
N THR A 121 -20.50 -8.61 12.32
CA THR A 121 -20.07 -7.22 12.52
C THR A 121 -19.26 -6.98 13.79
N TYR A 122 -19.64 -7.63 14.89
CA TYR A 122 -18.94 -7.51 16.18
C TYR A 122 -17.55 -8.18 16.24
N ARG A 123 -17.19 -8.96 15.19
CA ARG A 123 -15.89 -9.61 15.04
C ARG A 123 -15.05 -9.03 13.91
N ARG A 124 -15.50 -7.98 13.28
CA ARG A 124 -14.77 -7.27 12.23
C ARG A 124 -13.75 -6.33 12.86
N ASP A 125 -12.57 -6.85 13.08
CA ASP A 125 -11.40 -6.08 13.55
C ASP A 125 -10.17 -6.43 12.70
N ALA A 126 -9.19 -5.54 12.69
CA ALA A 126 -8.00 -5.67 11.85
C ALA A 126 -7.18 -6.94 12.17
N TRP A 127 -7.11 -7.34 13.43
CA TRP A 127 -6.36 -8.54 13.86
C TRP A 127 -7.03 -9.81 13.33
N THR A 128 -8.35 -9.94 13.51
CA THR A 128 -9.12 -11.09 13.01
C THR A 128 -9.02 -11.22 11.50
N ILE A 129 -9.15 -10.10 10.77
CA ILE A 129 -9.02 -10.08 9.31
C ILE A 129 -7.62 -10.52 8.88
N ARG A 130 -6.55 -9.97 9.48
CA ARG A 130 -5.16 -10.39 9.19
C ARG A 130 -4.97 -11.87 9.44
N ARG A 131 -5.41 -12.37 10.59
CA ARG A 131 -5.29 -13.78 10.96
C ARG A 131 -5.93 -14.70 9.92
N LEU A 132 -7.15 -14.39 9.48
CA LEU A 132 -7.87 -15.20 8.48
C LEU A 132 -7.21 -15.14 7.11
N LEU A 133 -6.73 -13.96 6.68
CA LEU A 133 -6.04 -13.81 5.39
C LEU A 133 -4.65 -14.45 5.36
N THR A 134 -4.04 -14.69 6.52
CA THR A 134 -2.71 -15.31 6.65
C THR A 134 -2.78 -16.73 7.22
N GLU A 135 -3.97 -17.30 7.31
CA GLU A 135 -4.17 -18.65 7.80
C GLU A 135 -3.36 -19.65 6.96
N GLY A 136 -2.59 -20.50 7.65
CA GLY A 136 -1.71 -21.47 7.01
C GLY A 136 -0.33 -20.92 6.56
N ALA A 137 -0.07 -19.63 6.64
CA ALA A 137 1.26 -19.08 6.40
C ALA A 137 2.12 -19.06 7.68
N ALA A 138 3.44 -19.17 7.52
CA ALA A 138 4.38 -18.98 8.62
C ALA A 138 4.79 -17.51 8.72
N THR A 139 4.93 -16.97 9.94
CA THR A 139 5.47 -15.61 10.12
C THR A 139 6.98 -15.62 10.02
N ALA A 140 7.59 -14.53 9.52
CA ALA A 140 9.05 -14.39 9.49
C ALA A 140 9.68 -14.33 10.88
N GLU A 141 8.88 -14.05 11.91
CA GLU A 141 9.31 -14.09 13.32
C GLU A 141 9.39 -15.52 13.90
N SER A 142 8.79 -16.49 13.22
CA SER A 142 8.85 -17.89 13.67
C SER A 142 10.29 -18.39 13.71
N GLN A 143 10.60 -19.25 14.67
CA GLN A 143 11.96 -19.79 14.84
C GLN A 143 12.48 -20.44 13.55
N LEU A 144 11.62 -21.17 12.84
CA LEU A 144 11.98 -21.83 11.59
C LEU A 144 12.30 -20.83 10.47
N ALA A 145 11.50 -19.76 10.32
CA ALA A 145 11.73 -18.72 9.33
C ALA A 145 12.99 -17.90 9.63
N ARG A 146 13.27 -17.64 10.91
CA ARG A 146 14.52 -16.99 11.35
C ARG A 146 15.74 -17.85 11.08
N PHE A 147 15.65 -19.16 11.24
CA PHE A 147 16.74 -20.12 10.97
C PHE A 147 17.04 -20.21 9.47
N VAL A 148 16.02 -20.33 8.60
CA VAL A 148 16.20 -20.41 7.15
C VAL A 148 16.60 -19.06 6.55
N GLY A 149 15.97 -17.99 6.94
CA GLY A 149 16.08 -16.65 6.35
C GLY A 149 15.04 -16.42 5.25
N VAL A 150 14.43 -15.21 5.24
CA VAL A 150 13.40 -14.84 4.26
C VAL A 150 13.99 -14.81 2.85
N GLU A 151 15.20 -14.26 2.69
CA GLU A 151 15.89 -14.15 1.40
C GLU A 151 16.17 -15.53 0.80
N THR A 152 16.62 -16.48 1.63
CA THR A 152 16.86 -17.88 1.20
C THR A 152 15.56 -18.53 0.75
N TYR A 153 14.48 -18.30 1.49
CA TYR A 153 13.16 -18.82 1.16
C TYR A 153 12.66 -18.26 -0.18
N GLU A 154 12.78 -16.94 -0.42
CA GLU A 154 12.41 -16.30 -1.69
C GLU A 154 13.28 -16.77 -2.85
N ALA A 155 14.59 -16.89 -2.65
CA ALA A 155 15.54 -17.40 -3.66
C ALA A 155 15.21 -18.83 -4.12
N ARG A 156 14.56 -19.63 -3.27
CA ARG A 156 14.09 -20.99 -3.58
C ARG A 156 12.64 -21.03 -4.09
N GLY A 157 12.09 -19.87 -4.51
CA GLY A 157 10.75 -19.75 -5.10
C GLY A 157 9.62 -19.66 -4.08
N GLY A 158 9.91 -19.46 -2.81
CA GLY A 158 8.92 -19.26 -1.77
C GLY A 158 8.21 -17.90 -1.93
N LYS A 159 6.89 -17.91 -1.93
CA LYS A 159 6.09 -16.68 -1.98
C LYS A 159 5.98 -16.05 -0.60
N VAL A 160 6.21 -14.74 -0.56
CA VAL A 160 6.14 -13.93 0.66
C VAL A 160 5.10 -12.85 0.50
N ARG A 161 4.25 -12.71 1.51
CA ARG A 161 3.28 -11.63 1.63
C ARG A 161 3.78 -10.63 2.66
N ARG A 162 3.76 -9.33 2.31
CA ARG A 162 4.23 -8.26 3.19
C ARG A 162 3.09 -7.31 3.52
N ASP A 163 2.85 -7.10 4.82
CA ASP A 163 1.95 -6.06 5.32
C ASP A 163 2.69 -4.72 5.37
N LEU A 164 2.45 -3.87 4.39
CA LEU A 164 3.06 -2.53 4.32
C LEU A 164 2.55 -1.58 5.41
N PHE A 165 1.52 -1.98 6.16
CA PHE A 165 0.91 -1.20 7.23
C PHE A 165 1.27 -1.72 8.63
N ALA A 166 2.03 -2.82 8.72
CA ALA A 166 2.57 -3.26 9.99
C ALA A 166 3.57 -2.21 10.52
N ASN A 167 3.37 -1.82 11.76
CA ASN A 167 4.29 -0.92 12.45
C ASN A 167 5.29 -1.81 13.21
N ASP A 168 6.51 -1.90 12.70
CA ASP A 168 7.58 -2.64 13.36
C ASP A 168 8.95 -2.07 13.05
N ASP A 169 9.70 -1.81 14.12
CA ASP A 169 11.11 -1.36 14.05
C ASP A 169 12.07 -2.49 13.66
N SER A 170 11.65 -3.77 13.77
CA SER A 170 12.48 -4.94 13.44
C SER A 170 12.51 -5.28 11.94
N GLY A 171 11.60 -4.72 11.14
CA GLY A 171 11.44 -4.98 9.71
C GLY A 171 11.01 -6.42 9.38
N ARG A 172 10.60 -7.23 10.36
CA ARG A 172 10.16 -8.62 10.20
C ARG A 172 8.69 -8.83 10.49
N SER A 173 8.07 -7.96 11.27
CA SER A 173 6.64 -7.98 11.53
C SER A 173 5.86 -7.77 10.24
N GLY A 174 4.75 -8.47 10.10
CA GLY A 174 3.93 -8.37 8.88
C GLY A 174 4.50 -9.08 7.65
N ILE A 175 5.52 -9.94 7.81
CA ILE A 175 6.02 -10.80 6.74
C ILE A 175 5.51 -12.22 6.93
N TYR A 176 4.82 -12.77 5.92
CA TYR A 176 4.19 -14.08 5.93
C TYR A 176 4.71 -14.94 4.79
N LEU A 177 5.19 -16.15 5.11
CA LEU A 177 5.69 -17.15 4.17
C LEU A 177 4.55 -18.12 3.82
N GLU A 178 4.11 -18.11 2.57
CA GLU A 178 2.87 -18.79 2.13
C GLU A 178 2.99 -20.32 2.02
N ALA A 179 4.22 -20.86 1.92
CA ALA A 179 4.46 -22.29 1.79
C ALA A 179 5.26 -22.88 2.98
N PRO A 180 4.62 -23.22 4.11
CA PRO A 180 5.31 -23.78 5.27
C PRO A 180 6.01 -25.12 5.00
N GLY A 181 5.54 -25.87 3.98
CA GLY A 181 6.20 -27.10 3.53
C GLY A 181 7.60 -26.85 2.98
N LEU A 182 7.74 -25.87 2.09
CA LEU A 182 9.03 -25.45 1.56
C LEU A 182 9.95 -24.93 2.69
N LEU A 183 9.39 -24.17 3.63
CA LEU A 183 10.17 -23.66 4.76
C LEU A 183 10.76 -24.79 5.61
N ARG A 184 9.97 -25.86 5.90
CA ARG A 184 10.46 -27.05 6.61
C ARG A 184 11.53 -27.81 5.82
N GLN A 185 11.34 -27.96 4.52
CA GLN A 185 12.32 -28.61 3.64
C GLN A 185 13.66 -27.85 3.70
N LEU A 186 13.66 -26.54 3.52
CA LEU A 186 14.86 -25.72 3.57
C LEU A 186 15.57 -25.75 4.91
N ALA A 187 14.80 -25.83 6.00
CA ALA A 187 15.35 -25.99 7.34
C ALA A 187 16.05 -27.34 7.51
N THR A 188 15.47 -28.42 6.96
CA THR A 188 16.07 -29.75 6.98
C THR A 188 17.35 -29.80 6.16
N GLU A 189 17.34 -29.26 4.95
CA GLU A 189 18.53 -29.14 4.09
C GLU A 189 19.66 -28.40 4.80
N LYS A 190 19.35 -27.27 5.44
CA LYS A 190 20.34 -26.46 6.17
C LYS A 190 20.91 -27.19 7.40
N LEU A 191 20.07 -27.97 8.12
CA LEU A 191 20.52 -28.78 9.25
C LEU A 191 21.43 -29.94 8.80
N GLN A 192 21.10 -30.59 7.68
CA GLN A 192 21.94 -31.66 7.11
C GLN A 192 23.31 -31.13 6.70
N ALA A 193 23.36 -30.00 5.98
CA ALA A 193 24.61 -29.36 5.60
C ALA A 193 25.48 -29.01 6.80
N ALA A 194 24.88 -28.49 7.89
CA ALA A 194 25.60 -28.14 9.11
C ALA A 194 26.06 -29.37 9.93
N ALA A 195 25.52 -30.55 9.69
CA ALA A 195 25.93 -31.79 10.34
C ALA A 195 27.08 -32.52 9.59
N GLU A 196 27.33 -32.13 8.35
CA GLU A 196 28.41 -32.67 7.49
C GLU A 196 29.71 -31.84 7.57
N GLU A 197 29.66 -30.64 8.16
CA GLU A 197 30.82 -29.76 8.47
C GLU A 197 31.45 -30.14 9.83
#